data_8e57c8fcea9352d5b9f0629c88b7d65d
#
_entry.id   8e57c8fcea9352d5b9f0629c88b7d65d
#
_cell.length_a   1.000
_cell.length_b   1.000
_cell.length_c   1.000
_cell.angle_alpha   90.00
_cell.angle_beta   90.00
_cell.angle_gamma   90.00
#
_symmetry.space_group_name_H-M   'P 1'
#
loop_
_entity.id
_entity.type
_entity.pdbx_description
1 polymer ?
#
loop_
_entity_poly.entity_id
_entity_poly.type
_entity_poly.pdbx_seq_one_letter_code
_entity_poly.pdbx_strand_id
1 'polypeptide(L)'
;MNINGASVVVTGGASGLGAATARRLTAEGAKVVILDLPTSPGAQVAADLGATFVGADVTDPDTVNAALDAAENLAPLRALVHCAGRGGAVRLVDRDGNPGSLEAYEGVVRTNLIGTFNVLRLAAARMAKNDDVDGERGVCVLTASVAAYEGQIGQIPYASAKAGIVGMTLVAARDLASKHIRVTTIAPGLFDTPILARLPENVRDSLAQSIPHPSRLGVPEEYASLALHIISNPMLNGETIRLDGAIRMAPR
;
A
#
# COMPACT_ATOMS: atom_id res chain seq x y z
N MET A 1 -10.17 4.15 -15.42
CA MET A 1 -10.77 5.34 -14.75
C MET A 1 -9.88 6.56 -14.95
N ASN A 2 -10.44 7.70 -15.31
CA ASN A 2 -9.76 9.00 -15.30
C ASN A 2 -9.89 9.61 -13.89
N ILE A 3 -8.77 10.08 -13.31
CA ILE A 3 -8.72 10.66 -11.96
C ILE A 3 -8.53 12.18 -11.96
N ASN A 4 -8.45 12.81 -13.13
CA ASN A 4 -8.31 14.27 -13.19
C ASN A 4 -9.55 14.94 -12.56
N GLY A 5 -9.31 15.78 -11.55
CA GLY A 5 -10.36 16.44 -10.76
C GLY A 5 -11.03 15.54 -9.71
N ALA A 6 -10.81 14.23 -9.71
CA ALA A 6 -11.33 13.30 -8.71
C ALA A 6 -10.49 13.29 -7.43
N SER A 7 -11.10 12.88 -6.32
CA SER A 7 -10.36 12.68 -5.08
C SER A 7 -9.74 11.29 -5.00
N VAL A 8 -8.52 11.21 -4.47
CA VAL A 8 -7.75 9.99 -4.24
C VAL A 8 -7.14 10.01 -2.85
N VAL A 9 -7.30 8.92 -2.11
CA VAL A 9 -6.62 8.73 -0.81
C VAL A 9 -5.39 7.85 -0.98
N VAL A 10 -4.24 8.31 -0.48
CA VAL A 10 -2.99 7.55 -0.43
C VAL A 10 -2.60 7.35 1.03
N THR A 11 -2.67 6.12 1.54
CA THR A 11 -2.21 5.80 2.88
C THR A 11 -0.72 5.49 2.90
N GLY A 12 -0.03 5.80 3.99
CA GLY A 12 1.44 5.74 4.01
C GLY A 12 2.07 6.75 3.04
N GLY A 13 1.35 7.83 2.74
CA GLY A 13 1.70 8.80 1.71
C GLY A 13 2.79 9.80 2.11
N ALA A 14 3.27 9.74 3.35
CA ALA A 14 4.32 10.63 3.85
C ALA A 14 5.74 10.21 3.45
N SER A 15 5.94 9.02 2.88
CA SER A 15 7.29 8.54 2.52
C SER A 15 7.25 7.42 1.46
N GLY A 16 8.42 7.10 0.91
CA GLY A 16 8.65 5.93 0.06
C GLY A 16 7.64 5.78 -1.09
N LEU A 17 7.08 4.57 -1.22
CA LEU A 17 6.14 4.23 -2.29
C LEU A 17 4.88 5.11 -2.29
N GLY A 18 4.34 5.39 -1.08
CA GLY A 18 3.15 6.24 -0.94
C GLY A 18 3.40 7.68 -1.36
N ALA A 19 4.52 8.29 -0.95
CA ALA A 19 4.85 9.67 -1.32
C ALA A 19 5.08 9.81 -2.84
N ALA A 20 5.77 8.86 -3.46
CA ALA A 20 5.95 8.84 -4.92
C ALA A 20 4.60 8.68 -5.64
N THR A 21 3.71 7.83 -5.10
CA THR A 21 2.36 7.66 -5.63
C THR A 21 1.55 8.95 -5.48
N ALA A 22 1.56 9.57 -4.31
CA ALA A 22 0.85 10.84 -4.09
C ALA A 22 1.33 11.91 -5.10
N ARG A 23 2.64 12.05 -5.27
CA ARG A 23 3.23 12.97 -6.26
C ARG A 23 2.74 12.67 -7.67
N ARG A 24 2.79 11.41 -8.09
CA ARG A 24 2.37 11.01 -9.44
C ARG A 24 0.90 11.30 -9.67
N LEU A 25 0.02 10.97 -8.72
CA LEU A 25 -1.42 11.18 -8.87
C LEU A 25 -1.80 12.67 -8.85
N THR A 26 -1.10 13.48 -8.05
CA THR A 26 -1.26 14.95 -8.08
C THR A 26 -0.87 15.52 -9.45
N ALA A 27 0.22 15.04 -10.04
CA ALA A 27 0.64 15.46 -11.39
C ALA A 27 -0.37 15.09 -12.49
N GLU A 28 -1.18 14.06 -12.28
CA GLU A 28 -2.29 13.67 -13.16
C GLU A 28 -3.59 14.46 -12.88
N GLY A 29 -3.53 15.46 -12.01
CA GLY A 29 -4.66 16.34 -11.70
C GLY A 29 -5.63 15.82 -10.64
N ALA A 30 -5.28 14.74 -9.93
CA ALA A 30 -6.10 14.25 -8.81
C ALA A 30 -6.03 15.19 -7.60
N LYS A 31 -7.12 15.24 -6.82
CA LYS A 31 -7.18 15.86 -5.50
C LYS A 31 -6.72 14.84 -4.46
N VAL A 32 -5.42 14.85 -4.14
CA VAL A 32 -4.83 13.82 -3.29
C VAL A 32 -4.97 14.17 -1.81
N VAL A 33 -5.44 13.19 -1.02
CA VAL A 33 -5.36 13.21 0.44
C VAL A 33 -4.33 12.17 0.88
N ILE A 34 -3.30 12.65 1.57
CA ILE A 34 -2.27 11.83 2.22
C ILE A 34 -2.77 11.46 3.62
N LEU A 35 -2.93 10.17 3.86
CA LEU A 35 -3.22 9.59 5.17
C LEU A 35 -1.95 8.93 5.70
N ASP A 36 -1.45 9.41 6.82
CA ASP A 36 -0.27 8.84 7.49
C ASP A 36 -0.34 9.17 9.00
N LEU A 37 0.53 8.56 9.79
CA LEU A 37 0.55 8.83 11.23
C LEU A 37 0.75 10.33 11.51
N PRO A 38 0.13 10.89 12.56
CA PRO A 38 0.26 12.32 12.91
C PRO A 38 1.72 12.75 13.15
N THR A 39 2.58 11.79 13.52
CA THR A 39 4.02 12.03 13.79
C THR A 39 4.89 11.95 12.53
N SER A 40 4.31 11.62 11.37
CA SER A 40 5.03 11.53 10.10
C SER A 40 5.28 12.93 9.49
N PRO A 41 6.18 13.04 8.50
CA PRO A 41 6.37 14.29 7.75
C PRO A 41 5.24 14.58 6.74
N GLY A 42 4.06 13.96 6.89
CA GLY A 42 2.96 14.04 5.95
C GLY A 42 2.46 15.45 5.66
N ALA A 43 2.46 16.34 6.65
CA ALA A 43 2.07 17.73 6.47
C ALA A 43 3.02 18.48 5.51
N GLN A 44 4.33 18.26 5.64
CA GLN A 44 5.32 18.86 4.75
C GLN A 44 5.20 18.30 3.33
N VAL A 45 5.10 16.97 3.20
CA VAL A 45 4.94 16.31 1.89
C VAL A 45 3.68 16.78 1.18
N ALA A 46 2.57 16.93 1.90
CA ALA A 46 1.33 17.44 1.33
C ALA A 46 1.46 18.90 0.87
N ALA A 47 2.12 19.75 1.66
CA ALA A 47 2.36 21.14 1.28
C ALA A 47 3.21 21.25 0.00
N ASP A 48 4.26 20.45 -0.10
CA ASP A 48 5.15 20.43 -1.29
C ASP A 48 4.44 19.96 -2.56
N LEU A 49 3.38 19.12 -2.41
CA LEU A 49 2.61 18.57 -3.53
C LEU A 49 1.32 19.35 -3.83
N GLY A 50 0.91 20.30 -3.01
CA GLY A 50 -0.42 20.90 -3.08
C GLY A 50 -1.54 19.90 -2.75
N ALA A 51 -1.24 18.89 -1.94
CA ALA A 51 -2.17 17.87 -1.46
C ALA A 51 -2.70 18.21 -0.06
N THR A 52 -3.66 17.43 0.43
CA THR A 52 -4.18 17.53 1.80
C THR A 52 -3.57 16.45 2.68
N PHE A 53 -3.15 16.77 3.90
CA PHE A 53 -2.70 15.80 4.89
C PHE A 53 -3.75 15.59 5.98
N VAL A 54 -3.98 14.34 6.33
CA VAL A 54 -4.77 13.95 7.49
C VAL A 54 -3.99 12.94 8.32
N GLY A 55 -3.70 13.30 9.57
CA GLY A 55 -3.04 12.42 10.53
C GLY A 55 -3.99 11.32 11.00
N ALA A 56 -3.69 10.05 10.66
CA ALA A 56 -4.57 8.93 10.97
C ALA A 56 -3.78 7.63 11.17
N ASP A 57 -4.30 6.74 12.02
CA ASP A 57 -3.88 5.34 12.13
C ASP A 57 -4.83 4.47 11.30
N VAL A 58 -4.30 3.68 10.37
CA VAL A 58 -5.10 2.80 9.50
C VAL A 58 -5.91 1.76 10.28
N THR A 59 -5.54 1.49 11.53
CA THR A 59 -6.26 0.55 12.41
C THR A 59 -7.42 1.18 13.17
N ASP A 60 -7.52 2.52 13.15
CA ASP A 60 -8.57 3.29 13.82
C ASP A 60 -9.62 3.77 12.78
N PRO A 61 -10.86 3.23 12.86
CA PRO A 61 -11.92 3.61 11.93
C PRO A 61 -12.26 5.12 11.95
N ASP A 62 -12.18 5.77 13.09
CA ASP A 62 -12.61 7.17 13.22
C ASP A 62 -11.61 8.10 12.53
N THR A 63 -10.30 7.88 12.73
CA THR A 63 -9.28 8.68 12.06
C THR A 63 -9.21 8.40 10.56
N VAL A 64 -9.47 7.16 10.12
CA VAL A 64 -9.60 6.83 8.69
C VAL A 64 -10.82 7.52 8.10
N ASN A 65 -11.97 7.52 8.76
CA ASN A 65 -13.15 8.23 8.28
C ASN A 65 -12.89 9.74 8.13
N ALA A 66 -12.19 10.38 9.06
CA ALA A 66 -11.82 11.78 8.92
C ALA A 66 -11.01 12.07 7.64
N ALA A 67 -10.10 11.16 7.25
CA ALA A 67 -9.36 11.28 6.00
C ALA A 67 -10.26 11.09 4.76
N LEU A 68 -11.21 10.17 4.83
CA LEU A 68 -12.18 9.95 3.75
C LEU A 68 -13.15 11.12 3.62
N ASP A 69 -13.61 11.72 4.74
CA ASP A 69 -14.43 12.94 4.74
C ASP A 69 -13.67 14.11 4.10
N ALA A 70 -12.41 14.29 4.45
CA ALA A 70 -11.56 15.30 3.83
C ALA A 70 -11.44 15.09 2.30
N ALA A 71 -11.35 13.83 1.85
CA ALA A 71 -11.30 13.50 0.44
C ALA A 71 -12.63 13.83 -0.28
N GLU A 72 -13.77 13.44 0.29
CA GLU A 72 -15.09 13.70 -0.28
C GLU A 72 -15.42 15.21 -0.30
N ASN A 73 -14.88 15.99 0.64
CA ASN A 73 -15.03 17.46 0.62
C ASN A 73 -14.28 18.14 -0.54
N LEU A 74 -13.26 17.48 -1.11
CA LEU A 74 -12.53 18.00 -2.27
C LEU A 74 -13.18 17.61 -3.60
N ALA A 75 -13.63 16.37 -3.74
CA ALA A 75 -14.29 15.80 -4.91
C ALA A 75 -14.76 14.36 -4.60
N PRO A 76 -15.59 13.73 -5.45
CA PRO A 76 -15.93 12.32 -5.29
C PRO A 76 -14.70 11.43 -5.15
N LEU A 77 -14.66 10.60 -4.10
CA LEU A 77 -13.57 9.65 -3.87
C LEU A 77 -13.60 8.53 -4.93
N ARG A 78 -12.62 8.51 -5.83
CA ARG A 78 -12.57 7.54 -6.94
C ARG A 78 -11.48 6.52 -6.83
N ALA A 79 -10.40 6.80 -6.08
CA ALA A 79 -9.33 5.82 -5.91
C ALA A 79 -8.78 5.80 -4.49
N LEU A 80 -8.34 4.60 -4.07
CA LEU A 80 -7.55 4.36 -2.89
C LEU A 80 -6.24 3.69 -3.31
N VAL A 81 -5.09 4.22 -2.87
CA VAL A 81 -3.81 3.50 -2.93
C VAL A 81 -3.30 3.29 -1.52
N HIS A 82 -3.32 2.04 -1.06
CA HIS A 82 -2.98 1.68 0.30
C HIS A 82 -1.54 1.21 0.38
N CYS A 83 -0.62 2.11 0.81
CA CYS A 83 0.80 1.83 1.00
C CYS A 83 1.20 1.73 2.48
N ALA A 84 0.32 2.09 3.40
CA ALA A 84 0.63 2.04 4.83
C ALA A 84 0.97 0.61 5.29
N GLY A 85 2.02 0.50 6.08
CA GLY A 85 2.46 -0.76 6.65
C GLY A 85 3.77 -0.61 7.41
N ARG A 86 4.10 -1.63 8.17
CA ARG A 86 5.34 -1.67 8.96
C ARG A 86 6.02 -3.02 8.82
N GLY A 87 7.35 -3.01 8.92
CA GLY A 87 8.13 -4.22 9.13
C GLY A 87 7.96 -4.77 10.55
N GLY A 88 8.50 -5.95 10.76
CA GLY A 88 8.60 -6.58 12.07
C GLY A 88 9.17 -7.97 11.91
N ALA A 89 10.08 -8.34 12.80
CA ALA A 89 10.73 -9.64 12.79
C ALA A 89 10.46 -10.40 14.08
N VAL A 90 9.93 -11.60 13.96
CA VAL A 90 9.72 -12.52 15.08
C VAL A 90 10.11 -13.91 14.63
N ARG A 91 10.99 -14.58 15.36
CA ARG A 91 11.27 -16.01 15.19
C ARG A 91 10.30 -16.82 16.02
N LEU A 92 9.92 -18.01 15.55
CA LEU A 92 9.06 -18.92 16.33
C LEU A 92 9.72 -19.32 17.64
N VAL A 93 11.04 -19.53 17.59
CA VAL A 93 11.86 -19.79 18.77
C VAL A 93 13.07 -18.85 18.71
N ASP A 94 13.35 -18.16 19.80
CA ASP A 94 14.50 -17.27 19.93
C ASP A 94 15.82 -18.05 20.15
N ARG A 95 16.93 -17.34 20.35
CA ARG A 95 18.25 -17.97 20.56
C ARG A 95 18.36 -18.73 21.88
N ASP A 96 17.54 -18.36 22.84
CA ASP A 96 17.55 -18.94 24.20
C ASP A 96 16.53 -20.07 24.35
N GLY A 97 15.82 -20.43 23.25
CA GLY A 97 14.82 -21.49 23.22
C GLY A 97 13.43 -21.06 23.66
N ASN A 98 13.20 -19.76 23.88
CA ASN A 98 11.87 -19.26 24.25
C ASN A 98 10.95 -19.06 23.03
N PRO A 99 9.63 -19.14 23.20
CA PRO A 99 8.69 -18.83 22.15
C PRO A 99 8.79 -17.36 21.72
N GLY A 100 8.62 -17.09 20.43
CA GLY A 100 8.57 -15.75 19.89
C GLY A 100 7.41 -14.93 20.44
N SER A 101 7.57 -13.60 20.51
CA SER A 101 6.56 -12.70 21.06
C SER A 101 5.25 -12.70 20.24
N LEU A 102 4.15 -13.10 20.88
CA LEU A 102 2.81 -13.01 20.30
C LEU A 102 2.40 -11.55 20.10
N GLU A 103 2.69 -10.67 21.04
CA GLU A 103 2.39 -9.24 20.96
C GLU A 103 3.05 -8.58 19.74
N ALA A 104 4.34 -8.90 19.50
CA ALA A 104 5.05 -8.38 18.34
C ALA A 104 4.44 -8.91 17.03
N TYR A 105 4.01 -10.17 16.98
CA TYR A 105 3.29 -10.74 15.86
C TYR A 105 1.96 -10.00 15.61
N GLU A 106 1.13 -9.88 16.63
CA GLU A 106 -0.17 -9.21 16.59
C GLU A 106 -0.05 -7.76 16.14
N GLY A 107 0.95 -7.02 16.64
CA GLY A 107 1.18 -5.64 16.26
C GLY A 107 1.46 -5.45 14.77
N VAL A 108 2.21 -6.38 14.14
CA VAL A 108 2.47 -6.34 12.70
C VAL A 108 1.23 -6.72 11.90
N VAL A 109 0.53 -7.79 12.29
CA VAL A 109 -0.71 -8.24 11.63
C VAL A 109 -1.79 -7.18 11.75
N ARG A 110 -1.93 -6.55 12.92
CA ARG A 110 -2.90 -5.48 13.15
C ARG A 110 -2.70 -4.32 12.18
N THR A 111 -1.48 -3.79 12.07
CA THR A 111 -1.21 -2.67 11.16
C THR A 111 -1.38 -3.10 9.71
N ASN A 112 -0.71 -4.19 9.29
CA ASN A 112 -0.58 -4.52 7.87
C ASN A 112 -1.81 -5.21 7.28
N LEU A 113 -2.49 -6.08 8.03
CA LEU A 113 -3.64 -6.84 7.52
C LEU A 113 -4.97 -6.24 7.96
N ILE A 114 -5.15 -6.04 9.26
CA ILE A 114 -6.41 -5.48 9.78
C ILE A 114 -6.56 -4.02 9.35
N GLY A 115 -5.47 -3.23 9.37
CA GLY A 115 -5.46 -1.87 8.86
C GLY A 115 -5.81 -1.79 7.38
N THR A 116 -5.25 -2.69 6.54
CA THR A 116 -5.62 -2.77 5.12
C THR A 116 -7.11 -3.05 4.93
N PHE A 117 -7.65 -4.06 5.63
CA PHE A 117 -9.08 -4.36 5.58
C PHE A 117 -9.93 -3.17 6.04
N ASN A 118 -9.53 -2.50 7.13
CA ASN A 118 -10.25 -1.36 7.68
C ASN A 118 -10.33 -0.20 6.66
N VAL A 119 -9.22 0.19 6.06
CA VAL A 119 -9.20 1.25 5.05
C VAL A 119 -9.98 0.84 3.80
N LEU A 120 -9.78 -0.39 3.31
CA LEU A 120 -10.47 -0.90 2.12
C LEU A 120 -12.00 -0.87 2.29
N ARG A 121 -12.54 -1.42 3.38
CA ARG A 121 -14.00 -1.47 3.62
C ARG A 121 -14.61 -0.09 3.73
N LEU A 122 -13.92 0.85 4.40
CA LEU A 122 -14.42 2.21 4.59
C LEU A 122 -14.39 3.01 3.28
N ALA A 123 -13.30 2.94 2.52
CA ALA A 123 -13.20 3.60 1.22
C ALA A 123 -14.19 3.01 0.21
N ALA A 124 -14.32 1.68 0.13
CA ALA A 124 -15.27 1.02 -0.77
C ALA A 124 -16.72 1.40 -0.45
N ALA A 125 -17.09 1.55 0.83
CA ALA A 125 -18.42 1.98 1.23
C ALA A 125 -18.76 3.42 0.78
N ARG A 126 -17.75 4.30 0.70
CA ARG A 126 -17.88 5.66 0.15
C ARG A 126 -18.00 5.61 -1.37
N MET A 127 -17.07 4.91 -2.04
CA MET A 127 -17.08 4.77 -3.50
C MET A 127 -18.36 4.15 -4.04
N ALA A 128 -18.97 3.20 -3.30
CA ALA A 128 -20.22 2.55 -3.70
C ALA A 128 -21.42 3.53 -3.83
N LYS A 129 -21.33 4.70 -3.23
CA LYS A 129 -22.36 5.77 -3.29
C LYS A 129 -22.13 6.73 -4.45
N ASN A 130 -20.99 6.66 -5.13
CA ASN A 130 -20.70 7.52 -6.26
C ASN A 130 -21.61 7.21 -7.45
N ASP A 131 -21.84 8.21 -8.30
CA ASP A 131 -22.38 7.97 -9.63
C ASP A 131 -21.42 7.09 -10.44
N ASP A 132 -22.00 6.23 -11.26
CA ASP A 132 -21.25 5.45 -12.22
C ASP A 132 -20.71 6.37 -13.33
N VAL A 133 -19.43 6.25 -13.62
CA VAL A 133 -18.77 6.96 -14.73
C VAL A 133 -18.02 5.93 -15.56
N ASP A 134 -18.41 5.74 -16.80
CA ASP A 134 -17.83 4.77 -17.74
C ASP A 134 -17.80 3.33 -17.19
N GLY A 135 -18.82 2.95 -16.39
CA GLY A 135 -18.92 1.62 -15.79
C GLY A 135 -18.12 1.44 -14.49
N GLU A 136 -17.58 2.53 -13.91
CA GLU A 136 -16.78 2.47 -12.69
C GLU A 136 -17.24 3.49 -11.64
N ARG A 137 -17.23 3.08 -10.37
CA ARG A 137 -17.44 3.96 -9.21
C ARG A 137 -16.17 4.18 -8.40
N GLY A 138 -15.23 3.27 -8.49
CA GLY A 138 -13.97 3.38 -7.77
C GLY A 138 -12.97 2.27 -8.06
N VAL A 139 -11.73 2.47 -7.60
CA VAL A 139 -10.66 1.48 -7.67
C VAL A 139 -9.81 1.53 -6.41
N CYS A 140 -9.46 0.35 -5.87
CA CYS A 140 -8.57 0.20 -4.73
C CYS A 140 -7.31 -0.54 -5.16
N VAL A 141 -6.15 0.06 -4.93
CA VAL A 141 -4.84 -0.54 -5.12
C VAL A 141 -4.25 -0.83 -3.74
N LEU A 142 -4.01 -2.11 -3.45
CA LEU A 142 -3.43 -2.56 -2.20
C LEU A 142 -1.95 -2.89 -2.36
N THR A 143 -1.20 -2.86 -1.26
CA THR A 143 0.24 -3.19 -1.25
C THR A 143 0.52 -4.45 -0.44
N ALA A 144 0.79 -5.55 -1.13
CA ALA A 144 1.35 -6.77 -0.53
C ALA A 144 2.89 -6.67 -0.43
N SER A 145 3.59 -7.73 -0.74
CA SER A 145 5.05 -7.83 -0.85
C SER A 145 5.40 -9.18 -1.49
N VAL A 146 6.57 -9.31 -2.09
CA VAL A 146 7.14 -10.62 -2.44
C VAL A 146 7.29 -11.53 -1.22
N ALA A 147 7.42 -10.97 -0.01
CA ALA A 147 7.42 -11.72 1.24
C ALA A 147 6.13 -12.52 1.50
N ALA A 148 5.04 -12.20 0.80
CA ALA A 148 3.82 -13.01 0.81
C ALA A 148 4.03 -14.41 0.21
N TYR A 149 5.04 -14.57 -0.63
CA TYR A 149 5.36 -15.79 -1.37
C TYR A 149 6.67 -16.41 -0.86
N GLU A 150 7.71 -15.60 -0.67
CA GLU A 150 9.05 -16.04 -0.27
C GLU A 150 9.53 -15.25 0.96
N GLY A 151 8.84 -15.40 2.10
CA GLY A 151 9.25 -14.76 3.35
C GLY A 151 10.59 -15.29 3.87
N GLN A 152 11.40 -14.39 4.40
CA GLN A 152 12.70 -14.71 4.98
C GLN A 152 12.58 -15.13 6.46
N ILE A 153 13.62 -15.73 6.98
CA ILE A 153 13.72 -16.11 8.40
C ILE A 153 13.45 -14.89 9.29
N GLY A 154 12.49 -15.02 10.20
CA GLY A 154 12.03 -13.95 11.11
C GLY A 154 10.90 -13.13 10.56
N GLN A 155 10.53 -13.25 9.29
CA GLN A 155 9.44 -12.43 8.70
C GLN A 155 8.03 -13.03 8.85
N ILE A 156 7.81 -14.00 9.75
CA ILE A 156 6.50 -14.66 9.92
C ILE A 156 5.35 -13.65 10.05
N PRO A 157 5.40 -12.63 10.93
CA PRO A 157 4.26 -11.72 11.05
C PRO A 157 4.04 -10.89 9.79
N TYR A 158 5.12 -10.44 9.16
CA TYR A 158 5.06 -9.65 7.93
C TYR A 158 4.57 -10.49 6.74
N ALA A 159 5.15 -11.67 6.54
CA ALA A 159 4.77 -12.59 5.47
C ALA A 159 3.30 -13.03 5.61
N SER A 160 2.86 -13.39 6.82
CA SER A 160 1.46 -13.76 7.10
C SER A 160 0.51 -12.62 6.75
N ALA A 161 0.82 -11.39 7.17
CA ALA A 161 -0.02 -10.23 6.89
C ALA A 161 -0.08 -9.94 5.38
N LYS A 162 1.06 -9.99 4.68
CA LYS A 162 1.12 -9.71 3.23
C LYS A 162 0.49 -10.83 2.39
N ALA A 163 0.59 -12.09 2.82
CA ALA A 163 -0.15 -13.20 2.23
C ALA A 163 -1.68 -13.06 2.44
N GLY A 164 -2.10 -12.56 3.60
CA GLY A 164 -3.50 -12.22 3.87
C GLY A 164 -4.04 -11.15 2.91
N ILE A 165 -3.25 -10.14 2.54
CA ILE A 165 -3.65 -9.13 1.54
C ILE A 165 -3.80 -9.77 0.16
N VAL A 166 -2.90 -10.68 -0.24
CA VAL A 166 -3.03 -11.45 -1.49
C VAL A 166 -4.32 -12.25 -1.50
N GLY A 167 -4.61 -12.97 -0.41
CA GLY A 167 -5.86 -13.75 -0.28
C GLY A 167 -7.12 -12.88 -0.30
N MET A 168 -7.05 -11.67 0.26
CA MET A 168 -8.16 -10.71 0.28
C MET A 168 -8.49 -10.17 -1.12
N THR A 169 -7.51 -10.01 -2.00
CA THR A 169 -7.63 -9.28 -3.27
C THR A 169 -8.74 -9.79 -4.16
N LEU A 170 -8.71 -11.07 -4.52
CA LEU A 170 -9.72 -11.65 -5.43
C LEU A 170 -11.12 -11.65 -4.80
N VAL A 171 -11.21 -11.94 -3.50
CA VAL A 171 -12.50 -11.96 -2.80
C VAL A 171 -13.10 -10.56 -2.76
N ALA A 172 -12.31 -9.54 -2.40
CA ALA A 172 -12.77 -8.16 -2.39
C ALA A 172 -13.20 -7.67 -3.78
N ALA A 173 -12.45 -8.02 -4.83
CA ALA A 173 -12.83 -7.71 -6.21
C ALA A 173 -14.19 -8.33 -6.61
N ARG A 174 -14.47 -9.56 -6.17
CA ARG A 174 -15.75 -10.24 -6.41
C ARG A 174 -16.90 -9.64 -5.60
N ASP A 175 -16.67 -9.36 -4.33
CA ASP A 175 -17.68 -8.72 -3.44
C ASP A 175 -18.09 -7.34 -3.96
N LEU A 176 -17.15 -6.60 -4.53
CA LEU A 176 -17.34 -5.23 -4.99
C LEU A 176 -17.72 -5.11 -6.47
N ALA A 177 -17.76 -6.23 -7.22
CA ALA A 177 -18.09 -6.22 -8.65
C ALA A 177 -19.46 -5.61 -8.93
N SER A 178 -20.50 -5.97 -8.15
CA SER A 178 -21.85 -5.38 -8.27
C SER A 178 -21.92 -3.91 -7.86
N LYS A 179 -20.86 -3.38 -7.24
CA LYS A 179 -20.72 -1.97 -6.89
C LYS A 179 -19.86 -1.21 -7.88
N HIS A 180 -19.39 -1.84 -8.95
CA HIS A 180 -18.51 -1.27 -9.97
C HIS A 180 -17.22 -0.68 -9.37
N ILE A 181 -16.65 -1.39 -8.38
CA ILE A 181 -15.38 -1.04 -7.74
C ILE A 181 -14.39 -2.16 -7.98
N ARG A 182 -13.21 -1.83 -8.50
CA ARG A 182 -12.11 -2.77 -8.72
C ARG A 182 -11.16 -2.81 -7.53
N VAL A 183 -10.57 -3.98 -7.31
CA VAL A 183 -9.50 -4.16 -6.31
C VAL A 183 -8.35 -4.92 -6.96
N THR A 184 -7.16 -4.35 -6.92
CA THR A 184 -5.94 -4.97 -7.43
C THR A 184 -4.81 -4.74 -6.42
N THR A 185 -3.90 -5.69 -6.32
CA THR A 185 -2.78 -5.60 -5.38
C THR A 185 -1.46 -5.57 -6.13
N ILE A 186 -0.53 -4.73 -5.68
CA ILE A 186 0.87 -4.78 -6.09
C ILE A 186 1.66 -5.51 -5.00
N ALA A 187 2.51 -6.44 -5.38
CA ALA A 187 3.48 -7.12 -4.52
C ALA A 187 4.91 -6.64 -4.88
N PRO A 188 5.40 -5.56 -4.24
CA PRO A 188 6.73 -5.05 -4.52
C PRO A 188 7.82 -6.01 -4.05
N GLY A 189 8.94 -6.01 -4.78
CA GLY A 189 10.21 -6.58 -4.35
C GLY A 189 11.00 -5.60 -3.47
N LEU A 190 12.27 -5.46 -3.77
CA LEU A 190 13.19 -4.58 -3.04
C LEU A 190 13.21 -3.20 -3.70
N PHE A 191 12.70 -2.20 -2.99
CA PHE A 191 12.62 -0.80 -3.43
C PHE A 191 13.46 0.12 -2.55
N ASP A 192 14.09 1.13 -3.13
CA ASP A 192 14.82 2.17 -2.41
C ASP A 192 13.85 3.07 -1.65
N THR A 193 13.62 2.71 -0.41
CA THR A 193 12.67 3.37 0.50
C THR A 193 13.36 3.70 1.83
N PRO A 194 12.82 4.61 2.65
CA PRO A 194 13.38 4.93 3.96
C PRO A 194 13.57 3.70 4.89
N ILE A 195 12.84 2.62 4.65
CA ILE A 195 13.01 1.37 5.41
C ILE A 195 14.34 0.71 5.04
N LEU A 196 14.65 0.58 3.75
CA LEU A 196 15.90 0.01 3.26
C LEU A 196 17.09 0.98 3.43
N ALA A 197 16.85 2.29 3.38
CA ALA A 197 17.88 3.30 3.59
C ALA A 197 18.55 3.23 4.99
N ARG A 198 17.92 2.55 5.95
CA ARG A 198 18.49 2.30 7.30
C ARG A 198 19.54 1.19 7.32
N LEU A 199 19.64 0.40 6.26
CA LEU A 199 20.63 -0.68 6.15
C LEU A 199 21.98 -0.11 5.71
N PRO A 200 23.11 -0.73 6.14
CA PRO A 200 24.44 -0.40 5.63
C PRO A 200 24.50 -0.49 4.10
N GLU A 201 25.33 0.35 3.48
CA GLU A 201 25.46 0.45 2.02
C GLU A 201 25.82 -0.89 1.38
N ASN A 202 26.79 -1.61 1.94
CA ASN A 202 27.19 -2.94 1.46
C ASN A 202 26.04 -3.97 1.49
N VAL A 203 25.12 -3.85 2.43
CA VAL A 203 23.92 -4.71 2.49
C VAL A 203 22.93 -4.31 1.40
N ARG A 204 22.73 -3.01 1.18
CA ARG A 204 21.86 -2.50 0.11
C ARG A 204 22.39 -2.93 -1.27
N ASP A 205 23.70 -2.84 -1.49
CA ASP A 205 24.34 -3.26 -2.74
C ASP A 205 24.17 -4.77 -2.98
N SER A 206 24.36 -5.58 -1.94
CA SER A 206 24.12 -7.02 -2.02
C SER A 206 22.68 -7.36 -2.36
N LEU A 207 21.70 -6.64 -1.76
CA LEU A 207 20.30 -6.79 -2.07
C LEU A 207 20.00 -6.37 -3.52
N ALA A 208 20.57 -5.27 -3.99
CA ALA A 208 20.42 -4.80 -5.35
C ALA A 208 20.94 -5.83 -6.38
N GLN A 209 22.10 -6.42 -6.13
CA GLN A 209 22.69 -7.47 -6.96
C GLN A 209 21.87 -8.77 -6.99
N SER A 210 21.05 -9.03 -5.97
CA SER A 210 20.19 -10.21 -5.93
C SER A 210 18.97 -10.11 -6.86
N ILE A 211 18.70 -8.93 -7.42
CA ILE A 211 17.60 -8.70 -8.37
C ILE A 211 18.13 -9.07 -9.78
N PRO A 212 17.49 -10.06 -10.46
CA PRO A 212 17.95 -10.52 -11.77
C PRO A 212 18.01 -9.42 -12.84
N HIS A 213 16.91 -8.64 -13.01
CA HIS A 213 16.88 -7.53 -13.97
C HIS A 213 15.70 -6.58 -13.68
N PRO A 214 15.95 -5.25 -13.67
CA PRO A 214 17.27 -4.60 -13.66
C PRO A 214 18.01 -4.88 -12.34
N SER A 215 19.32 -5.05 -12.40
CA SER A 215 20.14 -5.43 -11.20
C SER A 215 20.40 -4.18 -10.33
N ARG A 216 19.33 -3.65 -9.76
CA ARG A 216 19.27 -2.52 -8.84
C ARG A 216 18.01 -2.57 -8.00
N LEU A 217 17.95 -1.84 -6.92
CA LEU A 217 16.70 -1.60 -6.20
C LEU A 217 15.69 -0.90 -7.13
N GLY A 218 14.42 -1.26 -6.99
CA GLY A 218 13.33 -0.51 -7.62
C GLY A 218 13.28 0.92 -7.06
N VAL A 219 12.91 1.89 -7.87
CA VAL A 219 12.66 3.25 -7.41
C VAL A 219 11.16 3.45 -7.15
N PRO A 220 10.78 4.24 -6.12
CA PRO A 220 9.36 4.43 -5.75
C PRO A 220 8.46 4.87 -6.91
N GLU A 221 9.00 5.57 -7.90
CA GLU A 221 8.30 6.03 -9.09
C GLU A 221 7.84 4.88 -10.00
N GLU A 222 8.53 3.74 -9.99
CA GLU A 222 8.11 2.54 -10.75
C GLU A 222 6.86 1.91 -10.12
N TYR A 223 6.77 1.92 -8.79
CA TYR A 223 5.54 1.53 -8.08
C TYR A 223 4.39 2.50 -8.40
N ALA A 224 4.63 3.79 -8.32
CA ALA A 224 3.64 4.82 -8.61
C ALA A 224 3.12 4.73 -10.05
N SER A 225 3.99 4.41 -11.01
CA SER A 225 3.63 4.19 -12.42
C SER A 225 2.69 3.00 -12.59
N LEU A 226 2.97 1.87 -11.91
CA LEU A 226 2.08 0.71 -11.96
C LEU A 226 0.74 0.98 -11.25
N ALA A 227 0.76 1.68 -10.10
CA ALA A 227 -0.47 2.07 -9.41
C ALA A 227 -1.37 2.94 -10.30
N LEU A 228 -0.81 3.93 -10.98
CA LEU A 228 -1.55 4.75 -11.96
C LEU A 228 -2.07 3.91 -13.12
N HIS A 229 -1.25 2.97 -13.65
CA HIS A 229 -1.69 2.08 -14.72
C HIS A 229 -2.88 1.20 -14.28
N ILE A 230 -2.85 0.66 -13.07
CA ILE A 230 -3.98 -0.11 -12.50
C ILE A 230 -5.24 0.76 -12.42
N ILE A 231 -5.10 2.00 -11.97
CA ILE A 231 -6.21 2.94 -11.87
C ILE A 231 -6.82 3.18 -13.26
N SER A 232 -6.00 3.43 -14.27
CA SER A 232 -6.44 3.78 -15.62
C SER A 232 -6.92 2.60 -16.47
N ASN A 233 -6.50 1.37 -16.16
CA ASN A 233 -6.81 0.18 -16.94
C ASN A 233 -7.99 -0.61 -16.32
N PRO A 234 -9.21 -0.52 -16.89
CA PRO A 234 -10.41 -1.12 -16.29
C PRO A 234 -10.41 -2.66 -16.27
N MET A 235 -9.55 -3.31 -17.06
CA MET A 235 -9.49 -4.78 -17.09
C MET A 235 -8.66 -5.37 -15.96
N LEU A 236 -7.86 -4.56 -15.24
CA LEU A 236 -7.10 -5.01 -14.08
C LEU A 236 -7.99 -5.03 -12.84
N ASN A 237 -8.43 -6.24 -12.45
CA ASN A 237 -9.27 -6.47 -11.28
C ASN A 237 -9.03 -7.86 -10.67
N GLY A 238 -8.92 -7.96 -9.37
CA GLY A 238 -8.80 -9.22 -8.64
C GLY A 238 -7.41 -9.87 -8.69
N GLU A 239 -6.40 -9.21 -9.27
CA GLU A 239 -5.07 -9.76 -9.47
C GLU A 239 -4.05 -9.18 -8.48
N THR A 240 -3.04 -9.95 -8.16
CA THR A 240 -1.85 -9.49 -7.44
C THR A 240 -0.64 -9.50 -8.37
N ILE A 241 -0.15 -8.31 -8.70
CA ILE A 241 0.94 -8.11 -9.65
C ILE A 241 2.26 -8.00 -8.90
N ARG A 242 3.19 -8.91 -9.14
CA ARG A 242 4.57 -8.80 -8.63
C ARG A 242 5.31 -7.71 -9.41
N LEU A 243 5.93 -6.80 -8.67
CA LEU A 243 6.79 -5.74 -9.21
C LEU A 243 8.16 -5.86 -8.55
N ASP A 244 9.02 -6.74 -9.07
CA ASP A 244 10.15 -7.25 -8.29
C ASP A 244 11.42 -7.55 -9.09
N GLY A 245 11.49 -7.22 -10.39
CA GLY A 245 12.65 -7.52 -11.22
C GLY A 245 13.00 -9.02 -11.29
N ALA A 246 12.00 -9.90 -11.12
CA ALA A 246 12.12 -11.36 -11.09
C ALA A 246 12.87 -11.93 -9.87
N ILE A 247 13.04 -11.15 -8.79
CA ILE A 247 13.65 -11.67 -7.57
C ILE A 247 12.83 -12.81 -6.97
N ARG A 248 13.52 -13.79 -6.43
CA ARG A 248 12.99 -14.79 -5.48
C ARG A 248 13.84 -14.73 -4.24
N MET A 249 13.22 -14.35 -3.12
CA MET A 249 13.97 -14.08 -1.89
C MET A 249 14.63 -15.34 -1.36
N ALA A 250 15.94 -15.27 -1.09
CA ALA A 250 16.63 -16.32 -0.36
C ALA A 250 16.11 -16.38 1.09
N PRO A 251 16.27 -17.53 1.79
CA PRO A 251 15.82 -17.67 3.17
C PRO A 251 16.49 -16.68 4.16
N ARG A 252 17.67 -16.15 3.76
CA ARG A 252 18.45 -15.13 4.52
C ARG A 252 19.03 -14.12 3.58
#